data_505b5db34a173c5b4dd9d655d24d36e9
#
_entry.id   505b5db34a173c5b4dd9d655d24d36e9
#
_cell.length_a   1.000
_cell.length_b   1.000
_cell.length_c   1.000
_cell.angle_alpha   90.00
_cell.angle_beta   90.00
_cell.angle_gamma   90.00
#
_symmetry.space_group_name_H-M   'P 1'
#
loop_
_entity.id
_entity.type
_entity.pdbx_description
1 polymer ?
#
loop_
_entity_poly.entity_id
_entity_poly.type
_entity_poly.pdbx_seq_one_letter_code
_entity_poly.pdbx_strand_id
1 'polypeptide(L)'
;LDNEYFDIQGAYGYNGIVSTTIDKDFINLFSKSFNIFCSNNNIIAEFQRINPIIDNISKYRKDMDVIYNNENILVNLSNEDILNTYEYSVRKNIKKAITNNLEYYVKDGNNIINEELNAFYNIYVHTMQRTQAEDFYYLNKHFFKSAASLLKEKSLFAFVKKDNKIMSCELILLGANVAYSYLGGTFSEYYQYRPNDYLKYKSIERLKELGYNYFLLGGGPEGVLKYKKKFAPNGIISFYIGKKIHNQKIYDEVVKQWETKFPEKKEKYNNLLLKYRY
;
A
#
# COMPACT_ATOMS: atom_id res chain seq x y z
N LEU A 1 -27.00 -20.76 -4.47
CA LEU A 1 -27.71 -19.79 -3.62
C LEU A 1 -28.65 -18.99 -4.52
N ASP A 2 -29.94 -18.92 -4.17
CA ASP A 2 -30.96 -18.23 -4.99
C ASP A 2 -30.94 -16.71 -4.83
N ASN A 3 -30.19 -16.18 -3.84
CA ASN A 3 -30.04 -14.77 -3.55
C ASN A 3 -28.64 -14.28 -3.88
N GLU A 4 -28.54 -13.00 -4.24
CA GLU A 4 -27.26 -12.30 -4.41
C GLU A 4 -26.72 -11.89 -3.05
N TYR A 5 -25.44 -12.23 -2.79
CA TYR A 5 -24.74 -11.88 -1.56
C TYR A 5 -23.49 -11.07 -1.85
N PHE A 6 -23.14 -10.19 -0.91
CA PHE A 6 -22.03 -9.26 -1.03
C PHE A 6 -21.05 -9.41 0.12
N ASP A 7 -19.84 -8.92 -0.06
CA ASP A 7 -18.90 -8.66 1.01
C ASP A 7 -18.30 -7.24 0.88
N ILE A 8 -17.68 -6.78 1.94
CA ILE A 8 -17.00 -5.48 1.97
C ILE A 8 -15.50 -5.71 2.01
N GLN A 9 -14.82 -5.14 1.01
CA GLN A 9 -13.37 -5.02 0.99
C GLN A 9 -13.00 -3.64 0.46
N GLY A 10 -12.11 -2.94 1.15
CA GLY A 10 -11.57 -1.67 0.66
C GLY A 10 -10.58 -1.85 -0.49
N ALA A 11 -10.23 -0.74 -1.14
CA ALA A 11 -9.19 -0.71 -2.16
C ALA A 11 -7.85 -1.22 -1.61
N TYR A 12 -6.96 -1.69 -2.50
CA TYR A 12 -5.61 -2.08 -2.14
C TYR A 12 -4.85 -0.90 -1.50
N GLY A 13 -4.13 -1.19 -0.44
CA GLY A 13 -3.44 -0.22 0.42
C GLY A 13 -4.02 -0.25 1.83
N TYR A 14 -4.46 0.90 2.29
CA TYR A 14 -5.05 1.05 3.63
C TYR A 14 -6.46 1.60 3.53
N ASN A 15 -7.33 1.10 4.38
CA ASN A 15 -8.74 1.47 4.43
C ASN A 15 -9.25 1.38 5.88
N GLY A 16 -10.53 1.14 6.04
CA GLY A 16 -11.22 1.09 7.32
C GLY A 16 -12.06 2.34 7.55
N ILE A 17 -12.81 2.35 8.63
CA ILE A 17 -13.80 3.38 8.91
C ILE A 17 -13.13 4.55 9.61
N VAL A 18 -13.25 5.74 9.02
CA VAL A 18 -12.75 7.00 9.57
C VAL A 18 -13.88 7.74 10.26
N SER A 19 -13.60 8.34 11.42
CA SER A 19 -14.54 9.15 12.18
C SER A 19 -13.84 10.37 12.77
N THR A 20 -14.57 11.42 13.02
CA THR A 20 -14.14 12.63 13.75
C THR A 20 -14.19 12.43 15.27
N THR A 21 -14.73 11.31 15.74
CA THR A 21 -14.81 10.97 17.18
C THR A 21 -14.42 9.53 17.43
N ILE A 22 -13.83 9.27 18.61
CA ILE A 22 -13.54 7.95 19.16
C ILE A 22 -14.43 7.63 20.37
N ASP A 23 -15.51 8.41 20.54
CA ASP A 23 -16.48 8.19 21.64
C ASP A 23 -17.05 6.76 21.58
N LYS A 24 -17.04 6.08 22.72
CA LYS A 24 -17.40 4.67 22.81
C LYS A 24 -18.88 4.40 22.53
N ASP A 25 -19.76 5.31 22.97
CA ASP A 25 -21.20 5.15 22.79
C ASP A 25 -21.56 5.38 21.32
N PHE A 26 -20.94 6.38 20.70
CA PHE A 26 -21.05 6.60 19.25
C PHE A 26 -20.58 5.37 18.47
N ILE A 27 -19.40 4.82 18.77
CA ILE A 27 -18.85 3.65 18.07
C ILE A 27 -19.74 2.42 18.24
N ASN A 28 -20.30 2.19 19.44
CA ASN A 28 -21.22 1.10 19.69
C ASN A 28 -22.53 1.26 18.91
N LEU A 29 -23.08 2.49 18.86
CA LEU A 29 -24.30 2.80 18.11
C LEU A 29 -24.07 2.65 16.61
N PHE A 30 -22.95 3.18 16.11
CA PHE A 30 -22.52 2.99 14.71
C PHE A 30 -22.43 1.50 14.37
N SER A 31 -21.73 0.71 15.19
CA SER A 31 -21.55 -0.74 14.95
C SER A 31 -22.90 -1.47 14.87
N LYS A 32 -23.84 -1.16 15.75
CA LYS A 32 -25.20 -1.74 15.71
C LYS A 32 -25.92 -1.37 14.41
N SER A 33 -25.94 -0.08 14.05
CA SER A 33 -26.60 0.41 12.84
C SER A 33 -25.97 -0.18 11.58
N PHE A 34 -24.64 -0.27 11.54
CA PHE A 34 -23.91 -0.84 10.42
C PHE A 34 -24.17 -2.35 10.27
N ASN A 35 -24.29 -3.10 11.37
CA ASN A 35 -24.68 -4.49 11.34
C ASN A 35 -26.08 -4.71 10.77
N ILE A 36 -27.04 -3.86 11.14
CA ILE A 36 -28.40 -3.87 10.57
C ILE A 36 -28.33 -3.59 9.07
N PHE A 37 -27.55 -2.57 8.66
CA PHE A 37 -27.34 -2.27 7.24
C PHE A 37 -26.77 -3.47 6.49
N CYS A 38 -25.73 -4.12 7.02
CA CYS A 38 -25.12 -5.31 6.40
C CYS A 38 -26.13 -6.45 6.26
N SER A 39 -26.93 -6.72 7.30
CA SER A 39 -27.97 -7.75 7.26
C SER A 39 -29.05 -7.44 6.19
N ASN A 40 -29.53 -6.21 6.13
CA ASN A 40 -30.57 -5.80 5.18
C ASN A 40 -30.09 -5.78 3.72
N ASN A 41 -28.78 -5.72 3.48
CA ASN A 41 -28.17 -5.67 2.15
C ASN A 41 -27.43 -6.97 1.78
N ASN A 42 -27.71 -8.08 2.46
CA ASN A 42 -27.09 -9.38 2.18
C ASN A 42 -25.54 -9.35 2.23
N ILE A 43 -24.93 -8.49 3.05
CA ILE A 43 -23.49 -8.42 3.23
C ILE A 43 -23.08 -9.50 4.24
N ILE A 44 -22.30 -10.47 3.80
CA ILE A 44 -21.96 -11.66 4.58
C ILE A 44 -20.63 -11.55 5.34
N ALA A 45 -19.70 -10.74 4.83
CA ALA A 45 -18.38 -10.58 5.44
C ALA A 45 -17.79 -9.20 5.17
N GLU A 46 -16.86 -8.77 6.04
CA GLU A 46 -16.16 -7.50 5.98
C GLU A 46 -14.67 -7.72 6.27
N PHE A 47 -13.80 -7.25 5.38
CA PHE A 47 -12.35 -7.26 5.53
C PHE A 47 -11.79 -5.85 5.41
N GLN A 48 -10.97 -5.45 6.37
CA GLN A 48 -10.34 -4.14 6.41
C GLN A 48 -8.81 -4.24 6.56
N ARG A 49 -8.11 -3.35 5.88
CA ARG A 49 -6.67 -3.10 6.04
C ARG A 49 -6.53 -1.75 6.77
N ILE A 50 -6.58 -1.80 8.10
CA ILE A 50 -6.73 -0.62 8.95
C ILE A 50 -5.55 0.33 8.74
N ASN A 51 -5.83 1.58 8.33
CA ASN A 51 -4.78 2.58 8.16
C ASN A 51 -4.01 2.77 9.47
N PRO A 52 -2.67 2.60 9.49
CA PRO A 52 -1.90 2.61 10.72
C PRO A 52 -1.62 4.02 11.27
N ILE A 53 -1.87 5.08 10.47
CA ILE A 53 -1.49 6.46 10.79
C ILE A 53 -2.68 7.27 11.31
N ILE A 54 -3.83 7.11 10.67
CA ILE A 54 -5.04 7.85 11.07
C ILE A 54 -5.80 7.07 12.15
N ASP A 55 -6.44 7.80 13.07
CA ASP A 55 -7.37 7.20 14.02
C ASP A 55 -8.54 6.60 13.28
N ASN A 56 -8.59 5.28 13.32
CA ASN A 56 -9.57 4.49 12.60
C ASN A 56 -10.45 3.78 13.62
N ILE A 57 -11.74 4.12 13.65
CA ILE A 57 -12.67 3.58 14.63
C ILE A 57 -12.85 2.07 14.54
N SER A 58 -12.44 1.46 13.42
CA SER A 58 -12.42 0.00 13.30
C SER A 58 -11.58 -0.69 14.38
N LYS A 59 -10.54 -0.02 14.90
CA LYS A 59 -9.73 -0.53 16.03
C LYS A 59 -10.49 -0.62 17.34
N TYR A 60 -11.56 0.16 17.48
CA TYR A 60 -12.35 0.28 18.71
C TYR A 60 -13.67 -0.48 18.65
N ARG A 61 -14.01 -1.05 17.49
CA ARG A 61 -15.22 -1.87 17.32
C ARG A 61 -15.07 -3.19 18.05
N LYS A 62 -15.96 -3.47 19.02
CA LYS A 62 -15.99 -4.72 19.78
C LYS A 62 -16.54 -5.91 18.99
N ASP A 63 -17.21 -5.63 17.88
CA ASP A 63 -17.89 -6.60 17.04
C ASP A 63 -17.05 -7.00 15.81
N MET A 64 -15.76 -6.64 15.78
CA MET A 64 -14.80 -6.94 14.72
C MET A 64 -13.53 -7.54 15.33
N ASP A 65 -13.01 -8.59 14.72
CA ASP A 65 -11.71 -9.15 15.06
C ASP A 65 -10.60 -8.28 14.47
N VAL A 66 -9.94 -7.51 15.33
CA VAL A 66 -8.78 -6.70 14.96
C VAL A 66 -7.52 -7.46 15.27
N ILE A 67 -6.79 -7.85 14.23
CA ILE A 67 -5.66 -8.78 14.33
C ILE A 67 -4.39 -8.07 13.85
N TYR A 68 -3.30 -8.19 14.61
CA TYR A 68 -1.98 -7.79 14.15
C TYR A 68 -1.61 -8.58 12.88
N ASN A 69 -1.19 -7.87 11.85
CA ASN A 69 -0.82 -8.49 10.57
C ASN A 69 0.70 -8.48 10.36
N ASN A 70 1.31 -7.31 10.39
CA ASN A 70 2.76 -7.17 10.25
C ASN A 70 3.23 -5.76 10.67
N GLU A 71 4.51 -5.48 10.44
CA GLU A 71 5.11 -4.16 10.63
C GLU A 71 5.04 -3.34 9.34
N ASN A 72 4.88 -2.03 9.52
CA ASN A 72 5.05 -1.03 8.49
C ASN A 72 6.16 -0.05 8.89
N ILE A 73 6.75 0.63 7.92
CA ILE A 73 7.81 1.60 8.14
C ILE A 73 7.29 2.99 7.84
N LEU A 74 7.41 3.87 8.82
CA LEU A 74 7.01 5.27 8.79
C LEU A 74 8.24 6.17 8.91
N VAL A 75 8.47 7.01 7.90
CA VAL A 75 9.50 8.05 7.96
C VAL A 75 8.88 9.30 8.54
N ASN A 76 9.46 9.83 9.62
CA ASN A 76 9.10 11.15 10.16
C ASN A 76 9.87 12.23 9.37
N LEU A 77 9.16 13.04 8.60
CA LEU A 77 9.71 14.08 7.73
C LEU A 77 10.02 15.39 8.49
N SER A 78 9.51 15.54 9.73
CA SER A 78 9.80 16.71 10.56
C SER A 78 11.22 16.72 11.12
N ASN A 79 11.96 15.61 10.99
CA ASN A 79 13.35 15.54 11.43
C ASN A 79 14.23 16.39 10.51
N GLU A 80 14.98 17.35 11.08
CA GLU A 80 15.86 18.24 10.32
C GLU A 80 16.99 17.49 9.64
N ASP A 81 17.60 16.53 10.34
CA ASP A 81 18.73 15.73 9.87
C ASP A 81 18.31 14.29 9.55
N ILE A 82 17.36 14.16 8.64
CA ILE A 82 16.79 12.86 8.26
C ILE A 82 17.82 11.92 7.63
N LEU A 83 18.81 12.46 6.91
CA LEU A 83 19.84 11.65 6.25
C LEU A 83 20.69 10.86 7.26
N ASN A 84 21.00 11.47 8.42
CA ASN A 84 21.77 10.80 9.46
C ASN A 84 20.97 9.72 10.22
N THR A 85 19.64 9.72 10.11
CA THR A 85 18.82 8.64 10.67
C THR A 85 18.89 7.35 9.87
N TYR A 86 19.33 7.40 8.61
CA TYR A 86 19.43 6.23 7.74
C TYR A 86 20.58 5.31 8.17
N GLU A 87 20.43 4.01 7.92
CA GLU A 87 21.56 3.10 8.06
C GLU A 87 22.75 3.53 7.19
N TYR A 88 23.96 3.25 7.66
CA TYR A 88 25.20 3.57 6.95
C TYR A 88 25.21 3.05 5.50
N SER A 89 24.68 1.85 5.27
CA SER A 89 24.58 1.22 3.95
C SER A 89 23.80 2.08 2.94
N VAL A 90 22.69 2.70 3.39
CA VAL A 90 21.88 3.62 2.56
C VAL A 90 22.66 4.89 2.24
N ARG A 91 23.27 5.51 3.24
CA ARG A 91 24.08 6.73 3.03
C ARG A 91 25.21 6.48 2.02
N LYS A 92 25.89 5.32 2.09
CA LYS A 92 26.90 4.90 1.12
C LYS A 92 26.31 4.75 -0.28
N ASN A 93 25.13 4.10 -0.42
CA ASN A 93 24.45 3.92 -1.69
C ASN A 93 24.01 5.25 -2.31
N ILE A 94 23.51 6.19 -1.51
CA ILE A 94 23.15 7.54 -1.96
C ILE A 94 24.38 8.26 -2.51
N LYS A 95 25.50 8.25 -1.78
CA LYS A 95 26.76 8.86 -2.25
C LYS A 95 27.19 8.25 -3.59
N LYS A 96 27.10 6.91 -3.75
CA LYS A 96 27.42 6.24 -4.99
C LYS A 96 26.50 6.67 -6.14
N ALA A 97 25.20 6.82 -5.90
CA ALA A 97 24.24 7.29 -6.88
C ALA A 97 24.56 8.73 -7.35
N ILE A 98 24.88 9.62 -6.42
CA ILE A 98 25.30 11.01 -6.72
C ILE A 98 26.57 11.00 -7.59
N THR A 99 27.61 10.23 -7.21
CA THR A 99 28.87 10.12 -7.97
C THR A 99 28.65 9.58 -9.38
N ASN A 100 27.60 8.78 -9.60
CA ASN A 100 27.21 8.29 -10.93
C ASN A 100 26.31 9.26 -11.71
N ASN A 101 26.10 10.48 -11.20
CA ASN A 101 25.29 11.52 -11.83
C ASN A 101 23.86 11.07 -12.14
N LEU A 102 23.21 10.37 -11.17
CA LEU A 102 21.80 10.03 -11.31
C LEU A 102 20.95 11.29 -11.16
N GLU A 103 19.95 11.42 -12.01
CA GLU A 103 18.99 12.51 -12.00
C GLU A 103 17.66 12.02 -11.43
N TYR A 104 17.06 12.82 -10.55
CA TYR A 104 15.72 12.60 -10.01
C TYR A 104 14.76 13.66 -10.56
N TYR A 105 13.56 13.23 -10.92
CA TYR A 105 12.46 14.15 -11.21
C TYR A 105 11.12 13.53 -10.81
N VAL A 106 10.12 14.38 -10.62
CA VAL A 106 8.77 13.97 -10.25
C VAL A 106 7.74 14.71 -11.08
N LYS A 107 6.66 14.00 -11.43
CA LYS A 107 5.49 14.54 -12.11
C LYS A 107 4.24 14.17 -11.30
N ASP A 108 3.32 15.09 -11.15
CA ASP A 108 1.98 14.74 -10.64
C ASP A 108 1.11 14.15 -11.77
N GLY A 109 -0.07 13.65 -11.38
CA GLY A 109 -0.96 13.00 -12.33
C GLY A 109 -1.50 13.93 -13.44
N ASN A 110 -1.48 15.27 -13.25
CA ASN A 110 -1.87 16.22 -14.29
C ASN A 110 -0.76 16.43 -15.33
N ASN A 111 0.51 16.26 -14.94
CA ASN A 111 1.69 16.65 -15.71
C ASN A 111 2.48 15.47 -16.28
N ILE A 112 2.16 14.23 -15.90
CA ILE A 112 2.81 13.04 -16.41
C ILE A 112 2.37 12.76 -17.86
N ILE A 113 3.32 12.49 -18.75
CA ILE A 113 3.04 12.18 -20.14
C ILE A 113 2.97 10.67 -20.41
N ASN A 114 2.43 10.29 -21.57
CA ASN A 114 2.24 8.88 -21.92
C ASN A 114 3.55 8.06 -21.98
N GLU A 115 4.64 8.67 -22.41
CA GLU A 115 5.97 8.07 -22.50
C GLU A 115 6.50 7.71 -21.10
N GLU A 116 6.32 8.60 -20.12
CA GLU A 116 6.71 8.37 -18.73
C GLU A 116 5.83 7.29 -18.07
N LEU A 117 4.51 7.30 -18.33
CA LEU A 117 3.61 6.23 -17.88
C LEU A 117 3.98 4.87 -18.47
N ASN A 118 4.43 4.85 -19.75
CA ASN A 118 4.92 3.62 -20.39
C ASN A 118 6.20 3.12 -19.71
N ALA A 119 7.15 4.02 -19.47
CA ALA A 119 8.40 3.68 -18.77
C ALA A 119 8.11 3.18 -17.36
N PHE A 120 7.22 3.85 -16.62
CA PHE A 120 6.76 3.41 -15.30
C PHE A 120 6.21 1.97 -15.33
N TYR A 121 5.26 1.73 -16.25
CA TYR A 121 4.63 0.42 -16.41
C TYR A 121 5.64 -0.68 -16.72
N ASN A 122 6.57 -0.44 -17.64
CA ASN A 122 7.59 -1.42 -18.01
C ASN A 122 8.51 -1.77 -16.82
N ILE A 123 8.95 -0.78 -16.04
CA ILE A 123 9.76 -0.99 -14.84
C ILE A 123 8.96 -1.76 -13.78
N TYR A 124 7.68 -1.43 -13.62
CA TYR A 124 6.78 -2.10 -12.68
C TYR A 124 6.61 -3.58 -13.04
N VAL A 125 6.23 -3.88 -14.28
CA VAL A 125 6.04 -5.27 -14.75
C VAL A 125 7.34 -6.08 -14.64
N HIS A 126 8.47 -5.51 -15.08
CA HIS A 126 9.78 -6.15 -14.90
C HIS A 126 10.05 -6.49 -13.42
N THR A 127 9.70 -5.59 -12.51
CA THR A 127 9.88 -5.83 -11.08
C THR A 127 8.97 -6.95 -10.58
N MET A 128 7.68 -6.99 -10.99
CA MET A 128 6.74 -8.05 -10.61
C MET A 128 7.22 -9.42 -11.13
N GLN A 129 7.66 -9.50 -12.38
CA GLN A 129 8.21 -10.73 -12.96
C GLN A 129 9.45 -11.22 -12.22
N ARG A 130 10.41 -10.32 -11.98
CA ARG A 130 11.67 -10.66 -11.27
C ARG A 130 11.43 -11.15 -9.83
N THR A 131 10.43 -10.59 -9.15
CA THR A 131 10.10 -10.97 -7.77
C THR A 131 9.11 -12.11 -7.68
N GLN A 132 8.67 -12.66 -8.82
CA GLN A 132 7.64 -13.69 -8.90
C GLN A 132 6.39 -13.31 -8.06
N ALA A 133 5.95 -12.06 -8.25
CA ALA A 133 4.81 -11.53 -7.51
C ALA A 133 3.54 -12.32 -7.83
N GLU A 134 2.62 -12.40 -6.85
CA GLU A 134 1.30 -13.00 -7.06
C GLU A 134 0.52 -12.25 -8.14
N ASP A 135 -0.36 -12.97 -8.88
CA ASP A 135 -1.12 -12.46 -10.03
C ASP A 135 -1.87 -11.15 -9.73
N PHE A 136 -2.33 -10.99 -8.51
CA PHE A 136 -2.99 -9.78 -8.03
C PHE A 136 -2.15 -8.50 -8.22
N TYR A 137 -0.83 -8.61 -8.20
CA TYR A 137 0.08 -7.47 -8.38
C TYR A 137 0.37 -7.13 -9.84
N TYR A 138 -0.08 -7.93 -10.81
CA TYR A 138 0.09 -7.62 -12.24
C TYR A 138 -0.98 -6.64 -12.72
N LEU A 139 -0.97 -5.44 -12.15
CA LEU A 139 -1.85 -4.35 -12.55
C LEU A 139 -1.58 -3.97 -14.00
N ASN A 140 -2.64 -3.75 -14.77
CA ASN A 140 -2.51 -3.35 -16.17
C ASN A 140 -2.15 -1.86 -16.32
N LYS A 141 -1.73 -1.47 -17.52
CA LYS A 141 -1.34 -0.08 -17.81
C LYS A 141 -2.47 0.92 -17.60
N HIS A 142 -3.72 0.49 -17.81
CA HIS A 142 -4.90 1.34 -17.61
C HIS A 142 -5.03 1.79 -16.15
N PHE A 143 -4.67 0.92 -15.19
CA PHE A 143 -4.66 1.29 -13.78
C PHE A 143 -3.79 2.54 -13.51
N PHE A 144 -2.58 2.61 -14.04
CA PHE A 144 -1.67 3.75 -13.84
C PHE A 144 -2.17 5.02 -14.53
N LYS A 145 -2.76 4.89 -15.71
CA LYS A 145 -3.44 6.00 -16.40
C LYS A 145 -4.61 6.53 -15.58
N SER A 146 -5.44 5.64 -15.05
CA SER A 146 -6.57 6.01 -14.19
C SER A 146 -6.10 6.63 -12.88
N ALA A 147 -5.04 6.11 -12.27
CA ALA A 147 -4.46 6.71 -11.07
C ALA A 147 -3.98 8.15 -11.34
N ALA A 148 -3.31 8.41 -12.46
CA ALA A 148 -2.90 9.75 -12.85
C ALA A 148 -4.10 10.68 -13.07
N SER A 149 -5.07 10.27 -13.89
CA SER A 149 -6.20 11.11 -14.30
C SER A 149 -7.21 11.39 -13.20
N LEU A 150 -7.43 10.44 -12.29
CA LEU A 150 -8.41 10.55 -11.20
C LEU A 150 -7.82 11.20 -9.95
N LEU A 151 -6.56 10.90 -9.62
CA LEU A 151 -5.91 11.44 -8.42
C LEU A 151 -5.20 12.77 -8.68
N LYS A 152 -4.87 13.06 -9.93
CA LYS A 152 -4.28 14.35 -10.34
C LYS A 152 -3.08 14.74 -9.47
N GLU A 153 -3.11 15.91 -8.84
CA GLU A 153 -2.08 16.40 -7.91
C GLU A 153 -1.93 15.55 -6.63
N LYS A 154 -2.86 14.62 -6.35
CA LYS A 154 -2.77 13.67 -5.23
C LYS A 154 -1.96 12.41 -5.56
N SER A 155 -1.40 12.31 -6.76
CA SER A 155 -0.47 11.25 -7.17
C SER A 155 0.83 11.86 -7.69
N LEU A 156 1.96 11.39 -7.16
CA LEU A 156 3.29 11.75 -7.65
C LEU A 156 3.96 10.53 -8.26
N PHE A 157 4.39 10.66 -9.50
CA PHE A 157 5.22 9.69 -10.20
C PHE A 157 6.67 10.16 -10.15
N ALA A 158 7.46 9.53 -9.32
CA ALA A 158 8.86 9.83 -9.13
C ALA A 158 9.73 8.90 -9.97
N PHE A 159 10.80 9.45 -10.54
CA PHE A 159 11.69 8.74 -11.44
C PHE A 159 13.16 9.04 -11.12
N VAL A 160 14.01 8.04 -11.36
CA VAL A 160 15.46 8.20 -11.42
C VAL A 160 15.94 7.74 -12.79
N LYS A 161 16.73 8.59 -13.44
CA LYS A 161 17.32 8.35 -14.75
C LYS A 161 18.82 8.63 -14.76
N LYS A 162 19.49 8.12 -15.81
CA LYS A 162 20.85 8.46 -16.20
C LYS A 162 20.95 8.37 -17.71
N ASP A 163 21.60 9.32 -18.35
CA ASP A 163 21.80 9.36 -19.82
C ASP A 163 20.47 9.13 -20.57
N ASN A 164 19.40 9.84 -20.13
CA ASN A 164 18.01 9.75 -20.63
C ASN A 164 17.32 8.37 -20.45
N LYS A 165 17.93 7.40 -19.76
CA LYS A 165 17.33 6.11 -19.47
C LYS A 165 16.74 6.09 -18.07
N ILE A 166 15.42 5.88 -17.96
CA ILE A 166 14.73 5.74 -16.68
C ILE A 166 15.06 4.36 -16.09
N MET A 167 15.56 4.33 -14.86
CA MET A 167 16.06 3.13 -14.19
C MET A 167 15.18 2.65 -13.04
N SER A 168 14.53 3.61 -12.37
CA SER A 168 13.70 3.34 -11.18
C SER A 168 12.53 4.31 -11.14
N CYS A 169 11.40 3.86 -10.61
CA CYS A 169 10.21 4.67 -10.47
C CYS A 169 9.39 4.31 -9.23
N GLU A 170 8.60 5.27 -8.75
CA GLU A 170 7.67 5.09 -7.65
C GLU A 170 6.43 5.96 -7.83
N LEU A 171 5.25 5.37 -7.63
CA LEU A 171 3.99 6.09 -7.44
C LEU A 171 3.80 6.35 -5.95
N ILE A 172 3.67 7.62 -5.61
CA ILE A 172 3.44 8.10 -4.25
C ILE A 172 2.04 8.71 -4.20
N LEU A 173 1.21 8.29 -3.26
CA LEU A 173 -0.11 8.84 -3.03
C LEU A 173 -0.05 9.88 -1.92
N LEU A 174 -0.72 11.02 -2.12
CA LEU A 174 -0.70 12.16 -1.21
C LEU A 174 -2.02 12.24 -0.43
N GLY A 175 -1.94 12.06 0.90
CA GLY A 175 -3.01 12.36 1.84
C GLY A 175 -2.93 13.80 2.36
N ALA A 176 -3.59 14.09 3.49
CA ALA A 176 -3.54 15.42 4.10
C ALA A 176 -2.14 15.75 4.66
N ASN A 177 -1.63 14.91 5.57
CA ASN A 177 -0.34 15.11 6.25
C ASN A 177 0.64 13.95 6.02
N VAL A 178 0.19 12.89 5.35
CA VAL A 178 0.93 11.65 5.12
C VAL A 178 0.99 11.36 3.64
N ALA A 179 2.19 11.08 3.13
CA ALA A 179 2.40 10.49 1.82
C ALA A 179 2.57 8.97 1.95
N TYR A 180 2.19 8.23 0.92
CA TYR A 180 2.19 6.76 0.91
C TYR A 180 3.01 6.26 -0.27
N SER A 181 4.08 5.49 -0.01
CA SER A 181 4.80 4.70 -1.01
C SER A 181 3.88 3.59 -1.49
N TYR A 182 3.46 3.64 -2.74
CA TYR A 182 2.39 2.78 -3.20
C TYR A 182 2.89 1.65 -4.11
N LEU A 183 3.33 1.98 -5.30
CA LEU A 183 3.82 1.01 -6.29
C LEU A 183 5.09 1.55 -6.95
N GLY A 184 5.97 0.67 -7.38
CA GLY A 184 7.17 1.08 -8.07
C GLY A 184 8.08 -0.09 -8.43
N GLY A 185 9.23 0.24 -8.94
CA GLY A 185 10.19 -0.76 -9.33
C GLY A 185 11.53 -0.19 -9.76
N THR A 186 12.44 -1.11 -10.08
CA THR A 186 13.77 -0.79 -10.58
C THR A 186 14.20 -1.88 -11.55
N PHE A 187 14.73 -1.52 -12.71
CA PHE A 187 15.38 -2.45 -13.61
C PHE A 187 16.65 -3.01 -12.96
N SER A 188 16.75 -4.32 -12.90
CA SER A 188 17.86 -5.02 -12.21
C SER A 188 19.23 -4.74 -12.81
N GLU A 189 19.33 -4.52 -14.11
CA GLU A 189 20.55 -4.18 -14.84
C GLU A 189 21.21 -2.87 -14.36
N TYR A 190 20.45 -2.00 -13.65
CA TYR A 190 20.98 -0.73 -13.13
C TYR A 190 21.28 -0.75 -11.62
N TYR A 191 21.18 -1.88 -10.93
CA TYR A 191 21.42 -1.98 -9.48
C TYR A 191 22.79 -1.51 -9.04
N GLN A 192 23.81 -1.63 -9.91
CA GLN A 192 25.15 -1.11 -9.61
C GLN A 192 25.18 0.39 -9.36
N TYR A 193 24.24 1.17 -9.92
CA TYR A 193 24.13 2.62 -9.74
C TYR A 193 23.33 3.04 -8.50
N ARG A 194 22.65 2.08 -7.84
CA ARG A 194 21.81 2.32 -6.65
C ARG A 194 20.61 3.26 -6.88
N PRO A 195 19.90 3.17 -8.01
CA PRO A 195 18.83 4.10 -8.35
C PRO A 195 17.66 4.05 -7.37
N ASN A 196 17.34 2.88 -6.77
CA ASN A 196 16.24 2.75 -5.82
C ASN A 196 16.51 3.47 -4.49
N ASP A 197 17.75 3.38 -3.96
CA ASP A 197 18.13 4.11 -2.75
C ASP A 197 18.08 5.64 -3.00
N TYR A 198 18.52 6.07 -4.17
CA TYR A 198 18.50 7.48 -4.56
C TYR A 198 17.08 8.00 -4.79
N LEU A 199 16.22 7.20 -5.45
CA LEU A 199 14.80 7.48 -5.63
C LEU A 199 14.12 7.74 -4.29
N LYS A 200 14.29 6.81 -3.33
CA LYS A 200 13.68 6.91 -2.01
C LYS A 200 14.18 8.13 -1.24
N TYR A 201 15.48 8.36 -1.24
CA TYR A 201 16.11 9.53 -0.62
C TYR A 201 15.53 10.85 -1.18
N LYS A 202 15.53 11.00 -2.50
CA LYS A 202 15.03 12.22 -3.16
C LYS A 202 13.51 12.39 -3.01
N SER A 203 12.75 11.30 -2.97
CA SER A 203 11.32 11.35 -2.68
C SER A 203 11.04 11.84 -1.25
N ILE A 204 11.84 11.40 -0.28
CA ILE A 204 11.77 11.87 1.13
C ILE A 204 12.08 13.37 1.19
N GLU A 205 13.15 13.83 0.54
CA GLU A 205 13.48 15.26 0.48
C GLU A 205 12.32 16.07 -0.14
N ARG A 206 11.80 15.60 -1.28
CA ARG A 206 10.72 16.28 -1.98
C ARG A 206 9.43 16.37 -1.17
N LEU A 207 9.06 15.33 -0.45
CA LEU A 207 7.88 15.32 0.41
C LEU A 207 8.05 16.26 1.62
N LYS A 208 9.25 16.35 2.17
CA LYS A 208 9.59 17.34 3.22
C LYS A 208 9.44 18.76 2.71
N GLU A 209 9.98 19.09 1.52
CA GLU A 209 9.81 20.38 0.86
C GLU A 209 8.33 20.75 0.62
N LEU A 210 7.49 19.75 0.31
CA LEU A 210 6.05 19.91 0.13
C LEU A 210 5.27 20.04 1.45
N GLY A 211 5.94 19.96 2.60
CA GLY A 211 5.35 20.17 3.92
C GLY A 211 4.63 18.94 4.51
N TYR A 212 4.89 17.73 3.99
CA TYR A 212 4.35 16.49 4.58
C TYR A 212 5.08 16.17 5.90
N ASN A 213 4.32 15.69 6.88
CA ASN A 213 4.88 15.30 8.18
C ASN A 213 5.40 13.86 8.17
N TYR A 214 4.79 13.00 7.37
CA TYR A 214 5.12 11.58 7.36
C TYR A 214 5.13 11.00 5.94
N PHE A 215 6.01 10.02 5.74
CA PHE A 215 6.01 9.16 4.55
C PHE A 215 5.90 7.70 4.97
N LEU A 216 4.75 7.09 4.73
CA LEU A 216 4.52 5.69 5.01
C LEU A 216 5.09 4.83 3.88
N LEU A 217 6.20 4.14 4.15
CA LEU A 217 6.81 3.21 3.20
C LEU A 217 6.03 1.89 3.12
N GLY A 218 5.19 1.62 4.13
CA GLY A 218 4.42 0.38 4.23
C GLY A 218 5.26 -0.83 4.64
N GLY A 219 4.62 -1.99 4.65
CA GLY A 219 5.24 -3.29 4.92
C GLY A 219 5.75 -3.97 3.64
N GLY A 220 5.62 -5.30 3.62
CA GLY A 220 5.97 -6.16 2.50
C GLY A 220 6.61 -7.47 2.96
N PRO A 221 7.01 -8.35 2.04
CA PRO A 221 7.83 -9.51 2.36
C PRO A 221 9.11 -9.13 3.09
N GLU A 222 9.71 -10.08 3.82
CA GLU A 222 10.84 -9.83 4.72
C GLU A 222 11.97 -9.01 4.10
N GLY A 223 12.38 -9.34 2.86
CA GLY A 223 13.44 -8.60 2.15
C GLY A 223 13.08 -7.16 1.85
N VAL A 224 11.80 -6.89 1.51
CA VAL A 224 11.27 -5.54 1.25
C VAL A 224 11.18 -4.75 2.56
N LEU A 225 10.67 -5.36 3.62
CA LEU A 225 10.60 -4.74 4.94
C LEU A 225 11.99 -4.37 5.46
N LYS A 226 12.94 -5.30 5.37
CA LYS A 226 14.35 -5.07 5.74
C LYS A 226 14.98 -3.90 4.96
N TYR A 227 14.69 -3.80 3.67
CA TYR A 227 15.13 -2.66 2.85
C TYR A 227 14.53 -1.34 3.35
N LYS A 228 13.23 -1.29 3.60
CA LYS A 228 12.52 -0.10 4.07
C LYS A 228 12.99 0.37 5.45
N LYS A 229 13.24 -0.57 6.38
CA LYS A 229 13.77 -0.27 7.73
C LYS A 229 15.05 0.54 7.69
N LYS A 230 15.89 0.39 6.67
CA LYS A 230 17.15 1.13 6.54
C LYS A 230 16.98 2.63 6.40
N PHE A 231 15.82 3.10 5.92
CA PHE A 231 15.49 4.53 5.80
C PHE A 231 14.88 5.11 7.07
N ALA A 232 14.29 4.28 7.93
CA ALA A 232 13.72 4.68 9.21
C ALA A 232 13.84 3.52 10.22
N PRO A 233 15.03 3.27 10.79
CA PRO A 233 15.24 2.15 11.72
C PRO A 233 14.33 2.25 12.96
N ASN A 234 14.02 3.47 13.39
CA ASN A 234 13.14 3.76 14.53
C ASN A 234 11.68 4.03 14.12
N GLY A 235 11.35 3.90 12.85
CA GLY A 235 10.03 4.19 12.30
C GLY A 235 9.14 2.96 12.14
N ILE A 236 9.31 1.94 12.99
CA ILE A 236 8.52 0.72 12.95
C ILE A 236 7.17 0.96 13.62
N ILE A 237 6.09 0.70 12.89
CA ILE A 237 4.73 0.80 13.39
C ILE A 237 3.94 -0.48 13.10
N SER A 238 3.01 -0.82 14.01
CA SER A 238 2.16 -2.00 13.85
C SER A 238 1.06 -1.77 12.81
N PHE A 239 0.84 -2.76 11.96
CA PHE A 239 -0.25 -2.79 11.00
C PHE A 239 -1.26 -3.87 11.37
N TYR A 240 -2.54 -3.50 11.39
CA TYR A 240 -3.65 -4.36 11.75
C TYR A 240 -4.62 -4.56 10.61
N ILE A 241 -5.28 -5.71 10.61
CA ILE A 241 -6.42 -6.01 9.74
C ILE A 241 -7.67 -6.22 10.59
N GLY A 242 -8.82 -5.86 10.05
CA GLY A 242 -10.13 -6.12 10.64
C GLY A 242 -10.85 -7.21 9.85
N LYS A 243 -11.43 -8.17 10.57
CA LYS A 243 -12.20 -9.27 9.99
C LYS A 243 -13.55 -9.37 10.70
N LYS A 244 -14.63 -9.52 9.92
CA LYS A 244 -15.94 -9.80 10.47
C LYS A 244 -16.78 -10.63 9.53
N ILE A 245 -17.50 -11.61 10.09
CA ILE A 245 -18.56 -12.34 9.39
C ILE A 245 -19.89 -11.82 9.91
N HIS A 246 -20.73 -11.28 9.02
CA HIS A 246 -22.07 -10.77 9.33
C HIS A 246 -23.14 -11.86 9.28
N ASN A 247 -22.95 -12.86 8.41
CA ASN A 247 -23.86 -14.01 8.29
C ASN A 247 -23.05 -15.31 8.19
N GLN A 248 -22.85 -15.97 9.34
CA GLN A 248 -22.04 -17.17 9.44
C GLN A 248 -22.54 -18.30 8.55
N LYS A 249 -23.86 -18.55 8.54
CA LYS A 249 -24.46 -19.66 7.77
C LYS A 249 -24.17 -19.51 6.28
N ILE A 250 -24.45 -18.35 5.72
CA ILE A 250 -24.24 -18.09 4.29
C ILE A 250 -22.74 -18.06 3.95
N TYR A 251 -21.93 -17.47 4.83
CA TYR A 251 -20.47 -17.47 4.66
C TYR A 251 -19.91 -18.89 4.54
N ASP A 252 -20.33 -19.79 5.44
CA ASP A 252 -19.87 -21.18 5.43
C ASP A 252 -20.34 -21.94 4.17
N GLU A 253 -21.56 -21.67 3.71
CA GLU A 253 -22.09 -22.23 2.45
C GLU A 253 -21.27 -21.77 1.23
N VAL A 254 -20.97 -20.47 1.13
CA VAL A 254 -20.14 -19.91 0.05
C VAL A 254 -18.73 -20.48 0.07
N VAL A 255 -18.10 -20.54 1.24
CA VAL A 255 -16.77 -21.14 1.42
C VAL A 255 -16.76 -22.59 1.00
N LYS A 256 -17.75 -23.39 1.44
CA LYS A 256 -17.87 -24.80 1.11
C LYS A 256 -18.02 -25.01 -0.41
N GLN A 257 -18.86 -24.22 -1.06
CA GLN A 257 -19.04 -24.30 -2.52
C GLN A 257 -17.74 -23.97 -3.25
N TRP A 258 -17.03 -22.92 -2.82
CA TRP A 258 -15.73 -22.53 -3.39
C TRP A 258 -14.67 -23.64 -3.18
N GLU A 259 -14.54 -24.19 -1.96
CA GLU A 259 -13.60 -25.27 -1.67
C GLU A 259 -13.88 -26.55 -2.46
N THR A 260 -15.16 -26.82 -2.75
CA THR A 260 -15.56 -27.95 -3.60
C THR A 260 -15.21 -27.71 -5.07
N LYS A 261 -15.35 -26.47 -5.54
CA LYS A 261 -15.08 -26.09 -6.92
C LYS A 261 -13.57 -25.95 -7.22
N PHE A 262 -12.78 -25.53 -6.23
CA PHE A 262 -11.35 -25.24 -6.37
C PHE A 262 -10.55 -25.91 -5.24
N PRO A 263 -10.54 -27.24 -5.13
CA PRO A 263 -9.87 -27.95 -4.03
C PRO A 263 -8.36 -27.67 -3.98
N GLU A 264 -7.71 -27.44 -5.12
CA GLU A 264 -6.29 -27.12 -5.23
C GLU A 264 -5.92 -25.75 -4.64
N LYS A 265 -6.89 -24.85 -4.52
CA LYS A 265 -6.69 -23.50 -3.95
C LYS A 265 -6.92 -23.46 -2.43
N LYS A 266 -7.56 -24.47 -1.87
CA LYS A 266 -8.00 -24.49 -0.49
C LYS A 266 -6.85 -24.20 0.49
N GLU A 267 -5.75 -24.92 0.36
CA GLU A 267 -4.59 -24.78 1.24
C GLU A 267 -3.94 -23.41 1.11
N LYS A 268 -3.72 -22.95 -0.13
CA LYS A 268 -3.09 -21.66 -0.43
C LYS A 268 -3.82 -20.47 0.20
N TYR A 269 -5.14 -20.47 0.18
CA TYR A 269 -5.97 -19.33 0.62
C TYR A 269 -6.68 -19.56 1.97
N ASN A 270 -6.35 -20.63 2.71
CA ASN A 270 -7.06 -21.03 3.93
C ASN A 270 -7.14 -19.91 5.00
N ASN A 271 -6.11 -19.08 5.10
CA ASN A 271 -6.03 -18.01 6.10
C ASN A 271 -6.74 -16.71 5.69
N LEU A 272 -7.28 -16.64 4.46
CA LEU A 272 -7.97 -15.45 3.97
C LEU A 272 -9.46 -15.51 4.31
N LEU A 273 -10.00 -14.43 4.90
CA LEU A 273 -11.44 -14.31 5.16
C LEU A 273 -12.25 -14.41 3.85
N LEU A 274 -11.86 -13.66 2.84
CA LEU A 274 -12.57 -13.60 1.56
C LEU A 274 -11.92 -14.54 0.53
N LYS A 275 -11.56 -15.79 0.95
CA LYS A 275 -10.87 -16.77 0.12
C LYS A 275 -11.62 -17.12 -1.19
N TYR A 276 -12.92 -17.02 -1.18
CA TYR A 276 -13.79 -17.31 -2.34
C TYR A 276 -13.69 -16.24 -3.46
N ARG A 277 -12.91 -15.20 -3.29
CA ARG A 277 -12.57 -14.22 -4.33
C ARG A 277 -11.37 -14.61 -5.20
N TYR A 278 -10.69 -15.73 -4.88
CA TYR A 278 -9.41 -16.11 -5.50
C TYR A 278 -9.49 -17.43 -6.34
#